data_7e3b5ea520442d445e8b80a7a63ce581
#
_entry.id   7e3b5ea520442d445e8b80a7a63ce581
#
_cell.length_a   1.000
_cell.length_b   1.000
_cell.length_c   1.000
_cell.angle_alpha   90.00
_cell.angle_beta   90.00
_cell.angle_gamma   90.00
#
_symmetry.space_group_name_H-M   'P 1'
#
loop_
_entity.id
_entity.type
_entity.pdbx_description
1 polymer ?
#
loop_
_entity_poly.entity_id
_entity_poly.type
_entity_poly.pdbx_seq_one_letter_code
_entity_poly.pdbx_strand_id
1 'polypeptide(L)'
;MDEGRRGDREHVTIARLVRTAAERHGNRPAIVDGDEELSFARLASEVKRAARSLMAAGIARGDRVALWAPNGWRWIVAALAVHSTGAALVPINTRFKGEEAAYVLSKSGARALFATTDFLGADALVMLDATGVALPTLKTVVVIGGPTPGRALSWEAFLAGADAIPADAAEARALAVEPGDVCDIMFTSGTTGRPKGAMATHAQTLRAFRDWSDIVGLRASDRYLVALPFFHSFGYKAGWLACLMMGATTYPLAVFDVNAVLERVERHAITVLPGPPSLYQSILARDDLRARRLDSLRLAVTGAAVIPVELVGRMRAEIGFDTVLTGYGLTEATGVSTLCRDGDDLETIASTSGRAIPGVDVRVVDDQGLDVPPGTAGEIVVSGYTLMKGYFDDDGATAETFDEKGRLRTGDIGVMDARGNIRITDRKKDMFIVGGFNAYPAEIEAVLLRHSGVAQVAVVGAPDDRLGEVGVAFVVPRAGAAIDEQELIAWSRERMANYKVPRRVVRVDALPTNATGKVLKYRLRELARDST
;
A
#
# COMPACT_ATOMS: atom_id res chain seq x y z
N MET A 1 24.60 -10.05 -24.22
CA MET A 1 25.10 -9.42 -22.97
C MET A 1 24.01 -9.33 -21.88
N ASP A 2 22.96 -10.16 -21.93
CA ASP A 2 21.81 -10.10 -21.01
C ASP A 2 21.62 -11.37 -20.13
N GLU A 3 22.29 -12.45 -20.40
CA GLU A 3 22.18 -13.69 -19.62
C GLU A 3 22.97 -13.66 -18.29
N GLY A 4 24.08 -12.91 -18.20
CA GLY A 4 24.83 -12.73 -16.97
C GLY A 4 24.13 -11.91 -15.88
N ARG A 5 23.14 -11.08 -16.25
CA ARG A 5 22.35 -10.25 -15.31
C ARG A 5 21.16 -11.00 -14.69
N ARG A 6 20.72 -12.13 -15.26
CA ARG A 6 19.63 -12.94 -14.70
C ARG A 6 20.07 -13.84 -13.54
N GLY A 7 21.25 -14.43 -13.59
CA GLY A 7 21.75 -15.33 -12.55
C GLY A 7 22.04 -14.67 -11.20
N ASP A 8 22.43 -13.38 -11.17
CA ASP A 8 22.71 -12.62 -9.93
C ASP A 8 21.44 -12.14 -9.20
N ARG A 9 20.26 -12.24 -9.84
CA ARG A 9 19.01 -11.66 -9.32
C ARG A 9 18.25 -12.58 -8.35
N GLU A 10 18.50 -13.88 -8.39
CA GLU A 10 17.72 -14.88 -7.62
C GLU A 10 18.18 -15.09 -6.17
N HIS A 11 19.35 -14.60 -5.78
CA HIS A 11 19.94 -14.89 -4.49
C HIS A 11 20.17 -13.67 -3.57
N VAL A 12 19.51 -12.54 -3.84
CA VAL A 12 19.67 -11.33 -3.04
C VAL A 12 18.62 -11.30 -1.93
N THR A 13 19.06 -10.99 -0.71
CA THR A 13 18.19 -10.69 0.42
C THR A 13 18.20 -9.19 0.73
N ILE A 14 17.18 -8.67 1.42
CA ILE A 14 17.16 -7.25 1.84
C ILE A 14 18.39 -6.93 2.70
N ALA A 15 18.85 -7.87 3.53
CA ALA A 15 20.07 -7.73 4.31
C ALA A 15 21.31 -7.50 3.43
N ARG A 16 21.45 -8.26 2.35
CA ARG A 16 22.57 -8.11 1.40
C ARG A 16 22.42 -6.85 0.54
N LEU A 17 21.19 -6.46 0.22
CA LEU A 17 20.91 -5.24 -0.55
C LEU A 17 21.47 -3.99 0.13
N VAL A 18 21.36 -3.88 1.48
CA VAL A 18 21.91 -2.73 2.22
C VAL A 18 23.40 -2.55 1.94
N ARG A 19 24.17 -3.65 2.03
CA ARG A 19 25.61 -3.64 1.74
C ARG A 19 25.91 -3.28 0.29
N THR A 20 25.25 -3.97 -0.64
CA THR A 20 25.45 -3.73 -2.09
C THR A 20 25.11 -2.30 -2.49
N ALA A 21 24.06 -1.71 -1.90
CA ALA A 21 23.70 -0.32 -2.15
C ALA A 21 24.77 0.64 -1.62
N ALA A 22 25.32 0.38 -0.42
CA ALA A 22 26.40 1.19 0.13
C ALA A 22 27.69 1.10 -0.72
N GLU A 23 28.05 -0.11 -1.18
CA GLU A 23 29.21 -0.32 -2.06
C GLU A 23 29.05 0.40 -3.41
N ARG A 24 27.84 0.40 -3.99
CA ARG A 24 27.57 1.00 -5.32
C ARG A 24 27.40 2.51 -5.29
N HIS A 25 26.79 3.04 -4.23
CA HIS A 25 26.35 4.44 -4.19
C HIS A 25 27.10 5.30 -3.16
N GLY A 26 27.79 4.69 -2.20
CA GLY A 26 28.72 5.35 -1.28
C GLY A 26 28.12 6.56 -0.57
N ASN A 27 28.71 7.72 -0.80
CA ASN A 27 28.33 8.98 -0.15
C ASN A 27 27.14 9.69 -0.80
N ARG A 28 26.50 9.10 -1.84
CA ARG A 28 25.28 9.70 -2.38
C ARG A 28 24.16 9.67 -1.34
N PRO A 29 23.25 10.67 -1.33
CA PRO A 29 22.11 10.67 -0.43
C PRO A 29 21.20 9.46 -0.69
N ALA A 30 20.93 8.69 0.36
CA ALA A 30 19.94 7.60 0.35
C ALA A 30 18.60 8.06 0.92
N ILE A 31 18.64 8.85 2.01
CA ILE A 31 17.45 9.36 2.69
C ILE A 31 17.69 10.82 3.05
N VAL A 32 16.69 11.68 2.80
CA VAL A 32 16.65 13.06 3.25
C VAL A 32 15.34 13.29 4.00
N ASP A 33 15.41 13.49 5.31
CA ASP A 33 14.27 13.59 6.22
C ASP A 33 14.41 14.84 7.12
N GLY A 34 13.78 15.93 6.72
CA GLY A 34 13.98 17.23 7.37
C GLY A 34 15.42 17.70 7.20
N ASP A 35 16.10 17.91 8.34
CA ASP A 35 17.51 18.31 8.38
C ASP A 35 18.48 17.11 8.42
N GLU A 36 17.96 15.90 8.53
CA GLU A 36 18.76 14.67 8.51
C GLU A 36 18.98 14.17 7.08
N GLU A 37 20.25 14.01 6.73
CA GLU A 37 20.67 13.40 5.49
C GLU A 37 21.54 12.16 5.78
N LEU A 38 21.10 11.01 5.30
CA LEU A 38 21.86 9.77 5.35
C LEU A 38 22.35 9.42 3.94
N SER A 39 23.66 9.31 3.76
CA SER A 39 24.21 8.67 2.57
C SER A 39 23.97 7.16 2.61
N PHE A 40 24.13 6.45 1.48
CA PHE A 40 24.04 4.99 1.44
C PHE A 40 25.06 4.33 2.39
N ALA A 41 26.26 4.88 2.50
CA ALA A 41 27.29 4.40 3.43
C ALA A 41 26.89 4.63 4.89
N ARG A 42 26.37 5.83 5.25
CA ARG A 42 25.87 6.14 6.59
C ARG A 42 24.66 5.26 6.93
N LEU A 43 23.72 5.09 6.00
CA LEU A 43 22.58 4.19 6.18
C LEU A 43 23.01 2.76 6.53
N ALA A 44 23.95 2.19 5.79
CA ALA A 44 24.45 0.84 6.08
C ALA A 44 25.13 0.77 7.47
N SER A 45 25.86 1.79 7.88
CA SER A 45 26.46 1.87 9.22
C SER A 45 25.40 1.90 10.33
N GLU A 46 24.37 2.75 10.20
CA GLU A 46 23.26 2.82 11.15
C GLU A 46 22.47 1.51 11.22
N VAL A 47 22.19 0.89 10.07
CA VAL A 47 21.56 -0.43 10.00
C VAL A 47 22.39 -1.50 10.70
N LYS A 48 23.69 -1.54 10.48
CA LYS A 48 24.60 -2.49 11.15
C LYS A 48 24.59 -2.29 12.67
N ARG A 49 24.61 -1.03 13.13
CA ARG A 49 24.53 -0.69 14.54
C ARG A 49 23.20 -1.13 15.16
N ALA A 50 22.08 -0.81 14.52
CA ALA A 50 20.74 -1.21 14.98
C ALA A 50 20.54 -2.74 14.95
N ALA A 51 21.09 -3.45 13.96
CA ALA A 51 21.05 -4.91 13.90
C ALA A 51 21.83 -5.55 15.07
N ARG A 52 23.00 -5.02 15.42
CA ARG A 52 23.76 -5.44 16.60
C ARG A 52 22.94 -5.23 17.89
N SER A 53 22.26 -4.10 18.02
CA SER A 53 21.38 -3.82 19.18
C SER A 53 20.19 -4.78 19.26
N LEU A 54 19.57 -5.14 18.12
CA LEU A 54 18.54 -6.18 18.08
C LEU A 54 19.08 -7.56 18.52
N MET A 55 20.28 -7.91 18.06
CA MET A 55 20.93 -9.16 18.49
C MET A 55 21.22 -9.15 20.00
N ALA A 56 21.71 -8.03 20.54
CA ALA A 56 21.94 -7.84 21.98
C ALA A 56 20.63 -7.95 22.79
N ALA A 57 19.50 -7.49 22.22
CA ALA A 57 18.16 -7.68 22.79
C ALA A 57 17.60 -9.11 22.63
N GLY A 58 18.41 -10.06 22.09
CA GLY A 58 18.06 -11.47 21.94
C GLY A 58 17.17 -11.77 20.72
N ILE A 59 17.12 -10.88 19.73
CA ILE A 59 16.38 -11.15 18.47
C ILE A 59 17.16 -12.14 17.62
N ALA A 60 16.50 -13.22 17.24
CA ALA A 60 17.03 -14.30 16.43
C ALA A 60 16.39 -14.37 15.04
N ARG A 61 17.00 -15.15 14.12
CA ARG A 61 16.40 -15.46 12.82
C ARG A 61 15.03 -16.13 13.02
N GLY A 62 14.01 -15.66 12.28
CA GLY A 62 12.65 -16.15 12.37
C GLY A 62 11.80 -15.49 13.48
N ASP A 63 12.39 -14.66 14.34
CA ASP A 63 11.61 -13.83 15.27
C ASP A 63 10.81 -12.77 14.51
N ARG A 64 9.83 -12.16 15.18
CA ARG A 64 9.02 -11.05 14.64
C ARG A 64 9.32 -9.80 15.44
N VAL A 65 9.53 -8.71 14.70
CA VAL A 65 9.76 -7.38 15.27
C VAL A 65 8.73 -6.42 14.69
N ALA A 66 7.94 -5.82 15.55
CA ALA A 66 6.88 -4.90 15.15
C ALA A 66 7.40 -3.47 15.05
N LEU A 67 6.77 -2.68 14.16
CA LEU A 67 7.10 -1.29 13.95
C LEU A 67 5.82 -0.46 13.83
N TRP A 68 5.56 0.40 14.82
CA TRP A 68 4.35 1.22 14.93
C TRP A 68 4.72 2.70 15.02
N ALA A 69 5.05 3.28 13.88
CA ALA A 69 5.55 4.65 13.77
C ALA A 69 5.24 5.24 12.39
N PRO A 70 5.21 6.58 12.25
CA PRO A 70 5.07 7.24 10.96
C PRO A 70 6.32 7.08 10.10
N ASN A 71 6.20 7.50 8.82
CA ASN A 71 7.31 7.54 7.89
C ASN A 71 8.46 8.40 8.44
N GLY A 72 9.69 7.89 8.35
CA GLY A 72 10.89 8.59 8.76
C GLY A 72 12.13 7.73 8.60
N TRP A 73 13.31 8.35 8.67
CA TRP A 73 14.58 7.65 8.47
C TRP A 73 14.84 6.54 9.52
N ARG A 74 14.44 6.76 10.80
CA ARG A 74 14.58 5.75 11.86
C ARG A 74 13.72 4.52 11.61
N TRP A 75 12.54 4.71 10.99
CA TRP A 75 11.70 3.62 10.53
C TRP A 75 12.44 2.73 9.53
N ILE A 76 13.08 3.34 8.53
CA ILE A 76 13.83 2.61 7.49
C ILE A 76 15.02 1.88 8.09
N VAL A 77 15.79 2.54 8.97
CA VAL A 77 16.94 1.92 9.67
C VAL A 77 16.47 0.73 10.52
N ALA A 78 15.40 0.88 11.30
CA ALA A 78 14.86 -0.19 12.13
C ALA A 78 14.39 -1.39 11.27
N ALA A 79 13.64 -1.14 10.20
CA ALA A 79 13.17 -2.19 9.28
C ALA A 79 14.33 -2.94 8.63
N LEU A 80 15.34 -2.23 8.12
CA LEU A 80 16.50 -2.83 7.50
C LEU A 80 17.36 -3.61 8.54
N ALA A 81 17.43 -3.13 9.79
CA ALA A 81 18.08 -3.84 10.87
C ALA A 81 17.35 -5.16 11.21
N VAL A 82 16.03 -5.15 11.25
CA VAL A 82 15.20 -6.35 11.42
C VAL A 82 15.53 -7.37 10.34
N HIS A 83 15.51 -6.97 9.08
CA HIS A 83 15.86 -7.84 7.96
C HIS A 83 17.29 -8.38 8.06
N SER A 84 18.24 -7.55 8.56
CA SER A 84 19.64 -7.94 8.71
C SER A 84 19.86 -8.96 9.83
N THR A 85 18.94 -9.08 10.80
CA THR A 85 18.96 -10.14 11.82
C THR A 85 18.32 -11.45 11.35
N GLY A 86 17.63 -11.44 10.20
CA GLY A 86 16.82 -12.56 9.71
C GLY A 86 15.46 -12.67 10.40
N ALA A 87 15.05 -11.64 11.13
CA ALA A 87 13.72 -11.54 11.71
C ALA A 87 12.71 -10.99 10.68
N ALA A 88 11.44 -11.32 10.86
CA ALA A 88 10.35 -10.81 10.04
C ALA A 88 9.84 -9.46 10.58
N LEU A 89 9.71 -8.47 9.71
CA LEU A 89 9.12 -7.17 10.03
C LEU A 89 7.60 -7.29 10.11
N VAL A 90 7.01 -6.71 11.16
CA VAL A 90 5.54 -6.60 11.34
C VAL A 90 5.17 -5.12 11.39
N PRO A 91 4.88 -4.48 10.25
CA PRO A 91 4.49 -3.09 10.23
C PRO A 91 3.05 -2.94 10.73
N ILE A 92 2.86 -2.02 11.69
CA ILE A 92 1.56 -1.71 12.29
C ILE A 92 1.04 -0.39 11.73
N ASN A 93 -0.22 -0.38 11.34
CA ASN A 93 -0.90 0.81 10.85
C ASN A 93 -0.94 1.90 11.93
N THR A 94 -0.41 3.08 11.64
CA THR A 94 -0.34 4.21 12.57
C THR A 94 -1.72 4.78 12.97
N ARG A 95 -2.78 4.40 12.29
CA ARG A 95 -4.16 4.76 12.65
C ARG A 95 -4.85 3.73 13.53
N PHE A 96 -4.24 2.58 13.76
CA PHE A 96 -4.75 1.59 14.70
C PHE A 96 -4.81 2.16 16.11
N LYS A 97 -5.83 1.74 16.85
CA LYS A 97 -5.95 1.98 18.28
C LYS A 97 -5.26 0.86 19.08
N GLY A 98 -5.18 1.02 20.37
CA GLY A 98 -4.50 0.06 21.25
C GLY A 98 -4.93 -1.39 21.06
N GLU A 99 -6.23 -1.67 20.98
CA GLU A 99 -6.76 -3.03 20.80
C GLU A 99 -6.34 -3.67 19.47
N GLU A 100 -6.36 -2.90 18.36
CA GLU A 100 -5.95 -3.39 17.06
C GLU A 100 -4.44 -3.68 17.03
N ALA A 101 -3.64 -2.79 17.62
CA ALA A 101 -2.19 -2.98 17.74
C ALA A 101 -1.86 -4.16 18.68
N ALA A 102 -2.55 -4.28 19.82
CA ALA A 102 -2.40 -5.41 20.75
C ALA A 102 -2.71 -6.74 20.08
N TYR A 103 -3.76 -6.78 19.23
CA TYR A 103 -4.08 -7.97 18.45
C TYR A 103 -2.93 -8.35 17.49
N VAL A 104 -2.39 -7.39 16.72
CA VAL A 104 -1.28 -7.63 15.79
C VAL A 104 -0.04 -8.13 16.55
N LEU A 105 0.31 -7.50 17.67
CA LEU A 105 1.45 -7.89 18.51
C LEU A 105 1.28 -9.29 19.09
N SER A 106 0.09 -9.60 19.60
CA SER A 106 -0.24 -10.91 20.17
C SER A 106 -0.23 -11.99 19.08
N LYS A 107 -0.94 -11.78 17.95
CA LYS A 107 -1.06 -12.76 16.87
C LYS A 107 0.29 -13.04 16.21
N SER A 108 1.11 -12.01 15.98
CA SER A 108 2.45 -12.18 15.44
C SER A 108 3.45 -12.76 16.44
N GLY A 109 3.15 -12.69 17.74
CA GLY A 109 4.10 -13.03 18.80
C GLY A 109 5.37 -12.19 18.73
N ALA A 110 5.24 -10.89 18.42
CA ALA A 110 6.36 -9.97 18.29
C ALA A 110 7.21 -9.92 19.57
N ARG A 111 8.54 -9.99 19.43
CA ARG A 111 9.50 -9.96 20.54
C ARG A 111 10.03 -8.55 20.83
N ALA A 112 10.03 -7.68 19.84
CA ALA A 112 10.36 -6.28 19.99
C ALA A 112 9.37 -5.40 19.26
N LEU A 113 9.20 -4.16 19.76
CA LEU A 113 8.37 -3.13 19.18
C LEU A 113 9.17 -1.83 19.08
N PHE A 114 9.26 -1.27 17.90
CA PHE A 114 9.63 0.12 17.69
C PHE A 114 8.35 0.96 17.58
N ALA A 115 8.23 2.02 18.39
CA ALA A 115 7.03 2.83 18.47
C ALA A 115 7.33 4.33 18.51
N THR A 116 6.29 5.13 18.27
CA THR A 116 6.32 6.58 18.47
C THR A 116 5.30 6.96 19.54
N THR A 117 5.68 7.84 20.45
CA THR A 117 4.85 8.29 21.59
C THR A 117 4.28 9.70 21.42
N ASP A 118 4.59 10.35 20.31
CA ASP A 118 4.04 11.68 19.97
C ASP A 118 3.83 11.74 18.46
N PHE A 119 2.70 11.23 18.00
CA PHE A 119 2.31 11.32 16.60
C PHE A 119 0.85 11.74 16.48
N LEU A 120 0.62 12.97 15.97
CA LEU A 120 -0.73 13.57 15.83
C LEU A 120 -1.52 13.58 17.16
N GLY A 121 -0.82 13.84 18.25
CA GLY A 121 -1.38 13.86 19.60
C GLY A 121 -1.68 12.48 20.19
N ALA A 122 -1.22 11.40 19.55
CA ALA A 122 -1.39 10.03 20.04
C ALA A 122 -0.07 9.45 20.54
N ASP A 123 -0.13 8.76 21.68
CA ASP A 123 0.96 7.96 22.23
C ASP A 123 0.64 6.47 22.07
N ALA A 124 1.43 5.79 21.23
CA ALA A 124 1.25 4.38 20.94
C ALA A 124 1.35 3.50 22.18
N LEU A 125 2.25 3.82 23.13
CA LEU A 125 2.45 3.01 24.31
C LEU A 125 1.35 3.23 25.34
N VAL A 126 0.85 4.45 25.50
CA VAL A 126 -0.33 4.74 26.34
C VAL A 126 -1.56 4.04 25.80
N MET A 127 -1.78 4.08 24.49
CA MET A 127 -2.91 3.37 23.87
C MET A 127 -2.79 1.85 24.07
N LEU A 128 -1.59 1.29 23.98
CA LEU A 128 -1.36 -0.14 24.17
C LEU A 128 -1.60 -0.56 25.62
N ASP A 129 -1.07 0.22 26.58
CA ASP A 129 -1.24 -0.05 28.01
C ASP A 129 -2.69 0.01 28.46
N ALA A 130 -3.46 0.94 27.92
CA ALA A 130 -4.88 1.11 28.22
C ALA A 130 -5.71 -0.13 27.85
N THR A 131 -5.21 -1.02 26.99
CA THR A 131 -5.92 -2.26 26.64
C THR A 131 -5.89 -3.32 27.73
N GLY A 132 -4.92 -3.29 28.65
CA GLY A 132 -4.66 -4.33 29.62
C GLY A 132 -4.27 -5.70 29.03
N VAL A 133 -4.07 -5.81 27.73
CA VAL A 133 -3.70 -7.07 27.07
C VAL A 133 -2.28 -7.46 27.43
N ALA A 134 -2.11 -8.68 27.95
CA ALA A 134 -0.79 -9.24 28.23
C ALA A 134 -0.08 -9.62 26.92
N LEU A 135 1.14 -9.15 26.76
CA LEU A 135 2.02 -9.44 25.60
C LEU A 135 3.30 -10.16 26.08
N PRO A 136 3.22 -11.44 26.47
CA PRO A 136 4.31 -12.13 27.14
C PRO A 136 5.55 -12.33 26.27
N THR A 137 5.39 -12.31 24.95
CA THR A 137 6.50 -12.42 23.98
C THR A 137 7.24 -11.10 23.77
N LEU A 138 6.59 -9.95 24.01
CA LEU A 138 7.17 -8.64 23.82
C LEU A 138 8.16 -8.32 24.96
N LYS A 139 9.47 -8.35 24.65
CA LYS A 139 10.55 -8.17 25.64
C LYS A 139 11.22 -6.81 25.53
N THR A 140 11.24 -6.22 24.35
CA THR A 140 11.95 -4.96 24.08
C THR A 140 11.00 -3.97 23.43
N VAL A 141 10.94 -2.76 23.99
CA VAL A 141 10.20 -1.63 23.44
C VAL A 141 11.15 -0.49 23.24
N VAL A 142 11.20 0.07 22.03
CA VAL A 142 12.10 1.16 21.64
C VAL A 142 11.26 2.33 21.10
N VAL A 143 11.47 3.51 21.66
CA VAL A 143 10.84 4.73 21.15
C VAL A 143 11.75 5.36 20.11
N ILE A 144 11.25 5.48 18.87
CA ILE A 144 11.98 6.08 17.75
C ILE A 144 11.55 7.53 17.46
N GLY A 145 10.54 8.02 18.16
CA GLY A 145 10.07 9.42 18.09
C GLY A 145 9.18 9.76 19.28
N GLY A 146 9.34 10.95 19.83
CA GLY A 146 8.62 11.43 21.00
C GLY A 146 9.30 11.11 22.35
N PRO A 147 8.66 11.47 23.48
CA PRO A 147 9.15 11.21 24.82
C PRO A 147 9.26 9.71 25.13
N THR A 148 10.29 9.31 25.86
CA THR A 148 10.52 7.89 26.20
C THR A 148 10.03 7.61 27.63
N PRO A 149 8.96 6.81 27.83
CA PRO A 149 8.54 6.40 29.18
C PRO A 149 9.53 5.39 29.78
N GLY A 150 9.63 5.35 31.13
CA GLY A 150 10.66 4.60 31.85
C GLY A 150 10.74 3.09 31.58
N ARG A 151 9.69 2.49 30.99
CA ARG A 151 9.69 1.07 30.61
C ARG A 151 10.23 0.78 29.20
N ALA A 152 10.48 1.82 28.42
CA ALA A 152 10.98 1.71 27.05
C ALA A 152 12.43 2.23 26.97
N LEU A 153 13.13 1.84 25.93
CA LEU A 153 14.43 2.39 25.57
C LEU A 153 14.25 3.58 24.61
N SER A 154 15.01 4.64 24.79
CA SER A 154 15.15 5.62 23.72
C SER A 154 15.93 5.03 22.55
N TRP A 155 15.82 5.64 21.36
CA TRP A 155 16.61 5.22 20.20
C TRP A 155 18.10 5.17 20.49
N GLU A 156 18.63 6.16 21.19
CA GLU A 156 20.05 6.28 21.56
C GLU A 156 20.45 5.19 22.57
N ALA A 157 19.62 4.93 23.60
CA ALA A 157 19.86 3.88 24.58
C ALA A 157 19.80 2.48 23.94
N PHE A 158 18.88 2.27 22.99
CA PHE A 158 18.82 1.05 22.20
C PHE A 158 20.10 0.84 21.38
N LEU A 159 20.56 1.89 20.67
CA LEU A 159 21.79 1.81 19.86
C LEU A 159 23.08 1.61 20.69
N ALA A 160 23.10 2.02 21.95
CA ALA A 160 24.22 1.74 22.85
C ALA A 160 24.39 0.23 23.13
N GLY A 161 23.30 -0.55 23.03
CA GLY A 161 23.37 -2.02 23.15
C GLY A 161 24.20 -2.71 22.06
N ALA A 162 24.49 -2.01 20.97
CA ALA A 162 25.31 -2.56 19.87
C ALA A 162 26.71 -3.03 20.33
N ASP A 163 27.28 -2.36 21.33
CA ASP A 163 28.65 -2.65 21.78
C ASP A 163 28.80 -4.03 22.42
N ALA A 164 27.70 -4.66 22.84
CA ALA A 164 27.69 -6.04 23.34
C ALA A 164 27.89 -7.11 22.25
N ILE A 165 27.72 -6.76 20.97
CA ILE A 165 27.79 -7.70 19.85
C ILE A 165 28.94 -7.30 18.91
N PRO A 166 29.89 -8.20 18.59
CA PRO A 166 30.94 -7.95 17.62
C PRO A 166 30.38 -7.59 16.22
N ALA A 167 31.08 -6.72 15.51
CA ALA A 167 30.62 -6.23 14.20
C ALA A 167 30.60 -7.34 13.13
N ASP A 168 31.52 -8.30 13.21
CA ASP A 168 31.61 -9.47 12.33
C ASP A 168 30.47 -10.47 12.60
N ALA A 169 30.02 -10.62 13.84
CA ALA A 169 28.87 -11.46 14.18
C ALA A 169 27.57 -10.96 13.53
N ALA A 170 27.35 -9.64 13.49
CA ALA A 170 26.19 -9.05 12.81
C ALA A 170 26.29 -9.23 11.29
N GLU A 171 27.49 -9.11 10.72
CA GLU A 171 27.71 -9.34 9.29
C GLU A 171 27.48 -10.80 8.93
N ALA A 172 28.03 -11.73 9.70
CA ALA A 172 27.78 -13.16 9.53
C ALA A 172 26.27 -13.50 9.60
N ARG A 173 25.53 -12.88 10.55
CA ARG A 173 24.07 -13.03 10.67
C ARG A 173 23.35 -12.52 9.42
N ALA A 174 23.68 -11.34 8.90
CA ALA A 174 23.09 -10.77 7.71
C ALA A 174 23.37 -11.60 6.45
N LEU A 175 24.55 -12.20 6.35
CA LEU A 175 24.92 -13.12 5.26
C LEU A 175 24.22 -14.47 5.33
N ALA A 176 23.83 -14.91 6.53
CA ALA A 176 23.10 -16.17 6.78
C ALA A 176 21.58 -16.06 6.50
N VAL A 177 21.07 -14.86 6.22
CA VAL A 177 19.68 -14.67 5.79
C VAL A 177 19.50 -15.27 4.40
N GLU A 178 18.48 -16.09 4.24
CA GLU A 178 18.18 -16.79 2.99
C GLU A 178 17.07 -16.12 2.19
N PRO A 179 17.07 -16.22 0.86
CA PRO A 179 16.03 -15.64 0.00
C PRO A 179 14.62 -16.13 0.33
N GLY A 180 14.47 -17.36 0.81
CA GLY A 180 13.20 -17.98 1.21
C GLY A 180 12.72 -17.64 2.63
N ASP A 181 13.52 -16.91 3.42
CA ASP A 181 13.09 -16.44 4.74
C ASP A 181 11.95 -15.43 4.62
N VAL A 182 11.03 -15.45 5.57
CA VAL A 182 9.95 -14.46 5.66
C VAL A 182 10.55 -13.11 6.04
N CYS A 183 10.44 -12.13 5.15
CA CYS A 183 10.93 -10.79 5.41
C CYS A 183 9.91 -9.91 6.11
N ASP A 184 8.63 -10.07 5.80
CA ASP A 184 7.57 -9.30 6.44
C ASP A 184 6.28 -10.13 6.62
N ILE A 185 5.48 -9.72 7.62
CA ILE A 185 4.13 -10.20 7.87
C ILE A 185 3.23 -8.96 7.91
N MET A 186 2.52 -8.71 6.82
CA MET A 186 1.67 -7.54 6.69
C MET A 186 0.23 -7.89 7.00
N PHE A 187 -0.33 -7.26 8.05
CA PHE A 187 -1.70 -7.51 8.46
C PHE A 187 -2.68 -6.73 7.58
N THR A 188 -3.54 -7.47 6.88
CA THR A 188 -4.61 -6.92 6.05
C THR A 188 -5.93 -6.96 6.80
N SER A 189 -6.74 -5.91 6.64
CA SER A 189 -8.12 -5.93 7.13
C SER A 189 -8.93 -6.94 6.31
N GLY A 190 -9.03 -8.16 6.81
CA GLY A 190 -9.82 -9.22 6.18
C GLY A 190 -11.30 -8.84 6.06
N THR A 191 -11.99 -9.54 5.17
CA THR A 191 -13.44 -9.39 4.95
C THR A 191 -14.28 -9.96 6.09
N THR A 192 -13.66 -10.74 6.99
CA THR A 192 -14.29 -11.55 8.03
C THR A 192 -14.06 -11.06 9.47
N GLY A 193 -13.56 -9.84 9.65
CA GLY A 193 -13.48 -9.18 10.96
C GLY A 193 -12.05 -8.92 11.47
N ARG A 194 -11.25 -9.95 11.73
CA ARG A 194 -9.90 -9.74 12.29
C ARG A 194 -8.83 -9.72 11.20
N PRO A 195 -7.82 -8.83 11.31
CA PRO A 195 -6.73 -8.76 10.34
C PRO A 195 -5.94 -10.07 10.24
N LYS A 196 -5.59 -10.49 9.01
CA LYS A 196 -4.76 -11.66 8.72
C LYS A 196 -3.36 -11.22 8.30
N GLY A 197 -2.32 -11.89 8.77
CA GLY A 197 -0.93 -11.54 8.49
C GLY A 197 -0.38 -12.28 7.26
N ALA A 198 -0.37 -11.65 6.10
CA ALA A 198 0.20 -12.22 4.87
C ALA A 198 1.73 -12.24 4.93
N MET A 199 2.34 -13.40 4.69
CA MET A 199 3.79 -13.61 4.75
C MET A 199 4.44 -13.48 3.37
N ALA A 200 5.41 -12.57 3.22
CA ALA A 200 6.24 -12.47 2.03
C ALA A 200 7.71 -12.82 2.33
N THR A 201 8.43 -13.33 1.34
CA THR A 201 9.85 -13.66 1.45
C THR A 201 10.74 -12.55 0.87
N HIS A 202 12.02 -12.57 1.23
CA HIS A 202 13.00 -11.65 0.64
C HIS A 202 13.05 -11.75 -0.89
N ALA A 203 13.09 -12.98 -1.43
CA ALA A 203 13.15 -13.19 -2.88
C ALA A 203 11.91 -12.66 -3.60
N GLN A 204 10.71 -12.94 -3.08
CA GLN A 204 9.46 -12.45 -3.64
C GLN A 204 9.44 -10.92 -3.68
N THR A 205 9.72 -10.30 -2.53
CA THR A 205 9.69 -8.84 -2.39
C THR A 205 10.71 -8.16 -3.31
N LEU A 206 11.96 -8.62 -3.33
CA LEU A 206 12.99 -7.98 -4.15
C LEU A 206 12.75 -8.17 -5.64
N ARG A 207 12.29 -9.35 -6.07
CA ARG A 207 11.97 -9.59 -7.48
C ARG A 207 10.78 -8.75 -7.94
N ALA A 208 9.69 -8.75 -7.18
CA ALA A 208 8.48 -8.01 -7.54
C ALA A 208 8.76 -6.50 -7.68
N PHE A 209 9.53 -5.94 -6.74
CA PHE A 209 9.79 -4.50 -6.77
C PHE A 209 11.00 -4.11 -7.62
N ARG A 210 11.83 -5.05 -8.04
CA ARG A 210 12.75 -4.85 -9.16
C ARG A 210 11.97 -4.74 -10.47
N ASP A 211 11.09 -5.72 -10.75
CA ASP A 211 10.26 -5.70 -11.96
C ASP A 211 9.37 -4.43 -12.00
N TRP A 212 8.80 -4.04 -10.84
CA TRP A 212 8.08 -2.77 -10.70
C TRP A 212 8.95 -1.57 -11.05
N SER A 213 10.16 -1.48 -10.46
CA SER A 213 11.10 -0.37 -10.67
C SER A 213 11.53 -0.23 -12.13
N ASP A 214 11.81 -1.37 -12.77
CA ASP A 214 12.19 -1.42 -14.19
C ASP A 214 11.02 -0.95 -15.09
N ILE A 215 9.78 -1.36 -14.78
CA ILE A 215 8.59 -0.97 -15.54
C ILE A 215 8.28 0.52 -15.41
N VAL A 216 8.33 1.08 -14.20
CA VAL A 216 8.05 2.51 -13.99
C VAL A 216 9.23 3.40 -14.39
N GLY A 217 10.38 2.81 -14.71
CA GLY A 217 11.59 3.54 -15.09
C GLY A 217 12.19 4.32 -13.92
N LEU A 218 12.19 3.74 -12.70
CA LEU A 218 12.88 4.32 -11.54
C LEU A 218 14.39 4.25 -11.74
N ARG A 219 15.10 5.32 -11.46
CA ARG A 219 16.54 5.44 -11.71
C ARG A 219 17.29 6.09 -10.54
N ALA A 220 18.60 5.88 -10.50
CA ALA A 220 19.46 6.35 -9.42
C ALA A 220 19.51 7.88 -9.25
N SER A 221 19.18 8.64 -10.29
CA SER A 221 19.10 10.10 -10.21
C SER A 221 17.79 10.62 -9.61
N ASP A 222 16.82 9.73 -9.32
CA ASP A 222 15.52 10.14 -8.83
C ASP A 222 15.55 10.60 -7.37
N ARG A 223 14.72 11.59 -7.11
CA ARG A 223 14.35 12.12 -5.81
C ARG A 223 12.89 11.78 -5.57
N TYR A 224 12.65 10.79 -4.73
CA TYR A 224 11.37 10.14 -4.57
C TYR A 224 10.69 10.56 -3.26
N LEU A 225 9.61 11.33 -3.36
CA LEU A 225 8.80 11.71 -2.20
C LEU A 225 7.83 10.58 -1.85
N VAL A 226 8.03 9.95 -0.69
CA VAL A 226 7.16 8.88 -0.20
C VAL A 226 6.14 9.45 0.78
N ALA A 227 4.98 9.86 0.24
CA ALA A 227 3.84 10.34 1.02
C ALA A 227 2.92 9.21 1.51
N LEU A 228 3.04 8.02 0.92
CA LEU A 228 2.28 6.83 1.31
C LEU A 228 2.87 6.19 2.58
N PRO A 229 2.01 5.64 3.47
CA PRO A 229 2.49 5.07 4.74
C PRO A 229 3.43 3.89 4.54
N PHE A 230 4.51 3.84 5.35
CA PHE A 230 5.49 2.74 5.31
C PHE A 230 4.95 1.41 5.86
N PHE A 231 3.87 1.43 6.62
CA PHE A 231 3.19 0.20 7.02
C PHE A 231 2.39 -0.46 5.89
N HIS A 232 2.30 0.16 4.72
CA HIS A 232 1.64 -0.37 3.54
C HIS A 232 2.68 -0.71 2.45
N SER A 233 2.43 -1.77 1.67
CA SER A 233 3.36 -2.25 0.63
C SER A 233 3.78 -1.16 -0.36
N PHE A 234 2.89 -0.22 -0.69
CA PHE A 234 3.21 0.84 -1.63
C PHE A 234 4.22 1.85 -1.04
N GLY A 235 4.08 2.27 0.23
CA GLY A 235 5.07 3.15 0.87
C GLY A 235 6.36 2.44 1.26
N TYR A 236 6.27 1.17 1.62
CA TYR A 236 7.42 0.33 1.98
C TYR A 236 8.14 -0.18 0.74
N LYS A 237 7.51 -1.11 0.01
CA LYS A 237 8.15 -1.92 -1.03
C LYS A 237 8.35 -1.14 -2.33
N ALA A 238 7.30 -0.46 -2.84
CA ALA A 238 7.39 0.41 -4.01
C ALA A 238 7.98 1.79 -3.68
N GLY A 239 8.02 2.18 -2.39
CA GLY A 239 8.63 3.42 -1.92
C GLY A 239 10.12 3.26 -1.61
N TRP A 240 10.47 3.31 -0.32
CA TRP A 240 11.87 3.40 0.09
C TRP A 240 12.71 2.15 -0.26
N LEU A 241 12.11 0.94 -0.28
CA LEU A 241 12.86 -0.26 -0.67
C LEU A 241 13.23 -0.25 -2.15
N ALA A 242 12.31 0.17 -3.03
CA ALA A 242 12.59 0.38 -4.45
C ALA A 242 13.69 1.44 -4.65
N CYS A 243 13.65 2.55 -3.89
CA CYS A 243 14.71 3.56 -3.91
C CYS A 243 16.07 2.97 -3.53
N LEU A 244 16.14 2.18 -2.45
CA LEU A 244 17.37 1.52 -2.03
C LEU A 244 17.92 0.57 -3.13
N MET A 245 17.03 -0.18 -3.81
CA MET A 245 17.39 -1.09 -4.90
C MET A 245 17.96 -0.38 -6.12
N MET A 246 17.41 0.79 -6.45
CA MET A 246 17.75 1.54 -7.66
C MET A 246 18.81 2.63 -7.42
N GLY A 247 19.16 2.90 -6.15
CA GLY A 247 20.08 3.97 -5.78
C GLY A 247 19.45 5.37 -5.85
N ALA A 248 18.12 5.46 -5.80
CA ALA A 248 17.37 6.72 -5.74
C ALA A 248 17.35 7.27 -4.30
N THR A 249 17.18 8.59 -4.16
CA THR A 249 17.07 9.23 -2.84
C THR A 249 15.63 9.22 -2.36
N THR A 250 15.40 8.73 -1.15
CA THR A 250 14.09 8.70 -0.49
C THR A 250 13.86 9.96 0.32
N TYR A 251 12.72 10.59 0.14
CA TYR A 251 12.21 11.72 0.93
C TYR A 251 10.94 11.26 1.68
N PRO A 252 11.03 10.81 2.93
CA PRO A 252 9.85 10.38 3.68
C PRO A 252 8.99 11.59 4.07
N LEU A 253 7.66 11.41 4.02
CA LEU A 253 6.69 12.37 4.53
C LEU A 253 5.84 11.67 5.61
N ALA A 254 5.95 12.14 6.85
CA ALA A 254 5.29 11.52 8.00
C ALA A 254 3.76 11.68 7.97
N VAL A 255 3.29 12.84 7.54
CA VAL A 255 1.86 13.19 7.45
C VAL A 255 1.60 13.76 6.07
N PHE A 256 0.57 13.23 5.40
CA PHE A 256 0.14 13.81 4.14
C PHE A 256 -0.51 15.18 4.37
N ASP A 257 0.07 16.19 3.75
CA ASP A 257 -0.46 17.55 3.61
C ASP A 257 -0.03 18.09 2.24
N VAL A 258 -0.97 18.66 1.49
CA VAL A 258 -0.70 19.11 0.11
C VAL A 258 0.32 20.25 0.05
N ASN A 259 0.34 21.16 1.05
CA ASN A 259 1.33 22.23 1.09
C ASN A 259 2.72 21.66 1.35
N ALA A 260 2.84 20.74 2.32
CA ALA A 260 4.10 20.06 2.62
C ALA A 260 4.63 19.25 1.42
N VAL A 261 3.74 18.63 0.63
CA VAL A 261 4.13 17.95 -0.62
C VAL A 261 4.72 18.95 -1.61
N LEU A 262 4.00 20.05 -1.90
CA LEU A 262 4.43 21.05 -2.88
C LEU A 262 5.73 21.75 -2.47
N GLU A 263 5.86 22.13 -1.20
CA GLU A 263 7.10 22.71 -0.64
C GLU A 263 8.30 21.77 -0.80
N ARG A 264 8.11 20.46 -0.55
CA ARG A 264 9.18 19.48 -0.73
C ARG A 264 9.53 19.27 -2.21
N VAL A 265 8.53 19.30 -3.10
CA VAL A 265 8.77 19.23 -4.56
C VAL A 265 9.66 20.40 -4.98
N GLU A 266 9.33 21.62 -4.57
CA GLU A 266 10.08 22.81 -4.91
C GLU A 266 11.48 22.84 -4.28
N ARG A 267 11.55 22.56 -2.96
CA ARG A 267 12.80 22.64 -2.18
C ARG A 267 13.83 21.61 -2.61
N HIS A 268 13.38 20.39 -2.88
CA HIS A 268 14.27 19.27 -3.16
C HIS A 268 14.23 18.83 -4.64
N ALA A 269 13.51 19.56 -5.50
CA ALA A 269 13.31 19.22 -6.89
C ALA A 269 12.93 17.73 -7.06
N ILE A 270 11.88 17.31 -6.36
CA ILE A 270 11.37 15.93 -6.38
C ILE A 270 11.02 15.52 -7.81
N THR A 271 11.39 14.30 -8.18
CA THR A 271 11.17 13.78 -9.55
C THR A 271 10.09 12.71 -9.62
N VAL A 272 9.83 12.02 -8.49
CA VAL A 272 8.88 10.91 -8.41
C VAL A 272 7.93 11.14 -7.24
N LEU A 273 6.64 11.16 -7.55
CA LEU A 273 5.57 11.39 -6.57
C LEU A 273 4.43 10.40 -6.81
N PRO A 274 4.46 9.18 -6.25
CA PRO A 274 3.33 8.27 -6.30
C PRO A 274 2.31 8.58 -5.22
N GLY A 275 1.06 8.27 -5.52
CA GLY A 275 -0.01 8.46 -4.56
C GLY A 275 -1.38 8.06 -5.07
N PRO A 276 -2.41 8.10 -4.21
CA PRO A 276 -3.78 7.87 -4.63
C PRO A 276 -4.29 9.02 -5.51
N PRO A 277 -5.35 8.81 -6.31
CA PRO A 277 -5.93 9.87 -7.14
C PRO A 277 -6.29 11.14 -6.37
N SER A 278 -6.72 11.01 -5.10
CA SER A 278 -7.06 12.14 -4.23
C SER A 278 -5.88 13.10 -3.97
N LEU A 279 -4.65 12.59 -3.95
CA LEU A 279 -3.44 13.43 -3.83
C LEU A 279 -3.36 14.41 -4.99
N TYR A 280 -3.47 13.90 -6.22
CA TYR A 280 -3.36 14.73 -7.42
C TYR A 280 -4.56 15.66 -7.58
N GLN A 281 -5.77 15.20 -7.22
CA GLN A 281 -6.95 16.06 -7.17
C GLN A 281 -6.75 17.24 -6.22
N SER A 282 -6.16 17.00 -5.03
CA SER A 282 -5.86 18.06 -4.06
C SER A 282 -4.80 19.05 -4.59
N ILE A 283 -3.81 18.58 -5.34
CA ILE A 283 -2.82 19.44 -6.00
C ILE A 283 -3.51 20.28 -7.10
N LEU A 284 -4.31 19.64 -7.95
CA LEU A 284 -5.01 20.29 -9.08
C LEU A 284 -6.10 21.28 -8.64
N ALA A 285 -6.60 21.15 -7.42
CA ALA A 285 -7.59 22.08 -6.85
C ALA A 285 -6.99 23.37 -6.27
N ARG A 286 -5.67 23.52 -6.34
CA ARG A 286 -4.98 24.70 -5.77
C ARG A 286 -5.04 25.89 -6.71
N ASP A 287 -5.42 27.04 -6.20
CA ASP A 287 -5.43 28.30 -6.95
C ASP A 287 -4.02 28.78 -7.34
N ASP A 288 -3.01 28.46 -6.51
CA ASP A 288 -1.61 28.86 -6.70
C ASP A 288 -0.80 27.86 -7.54
N LEU A 289 -1.40 26.79 -8.08
CA LEU A 289 -0.70 25.72 -8.79
C LEU A 289 0.21 26.25 -9.91
N ARG A 290 -0.27 27.22 -10.70
CA ARG A 290 0.48 27.81 -11.84
C ARG A 290 1.71 28.62 -11.40
N ALA A 291 1.76 29.05 -10.15
CA ALA A 291 2.90 29.80 -9.60
C ALA A 291 3.95 28.86 -8.99
N ARG A 292 3.65 27.57 -8.86
CA ARG A 292 4.54 26.56 -8.28
C ARG A 292 5.57 26.06 -9.30
N ARG A 293 6.77 25.75 -8.81
CA ARG A 293 7.84 25.14 -9.63
C ARG A 293 7.79 23.63 -9.52
N LEU A 294 7.04 22.98 -10.39
CA LEU A 294 6.82 21.53 -10.41
C LEU A 294 7.51 20.81 -11.58
N ASP A 295 8.30 21.53 -12.36
CA ASP A 295 9.00 21.07 -13.58
C ASP A 295 10.03 19.95 -13.34
N SER A 296 10.36 19.66 -12.09
CA SER A 296 11.16 18.48 -11.74
C SER A 296 10.39 17.17 -11.73
N LEU A 297 9.05 17.21 -11.59
CA LEU A 297 8.21 16.03 -11.54
C LEU A 297 8.16 15.33 -12.91
N ARG A 298 8.53 14.05 -12.93
CA ARG A 298 8.52 13.26 -14.15
C ARG A 298 7.65 12.01 -14.10
N LEU A 299 7.53 11.39 -12.90
CA LEU A 299 6.87 10.11 -12.73
C LEU A 299 5.84 10.15 -11.61
N ALA A 300 4.63 9.76 -11.95
CA ALA A 300 3.56 9.43 -11.02
C ALA A 300 3.13 7.98 -11.20
N VAL A 301 2.91 7.29 -10.08
CA VAL A 301 2.25 5.98 -10.07
C VAL A 301 1.03 6.08 -9.16
N THR A 302 -0.13 5.74 -9.69
CA THR A 302 -1.40 5.83 -8.97
C THR A 302 -2.16 4.51 -9.03
N GLY A 303 -3.24 4.38 -8.27
CA GLY A 303 -4.04 3.15 -8.23
C GLY A 303 -4.94 3.12 -6.99
N ALA A 304 -5.44 1.93 -6.67
CA ALA A 304 -6.31 1.65 -5.53
C ALA A 304 -7.71 2.29 -5.56
N ALA A 305 -8.05 3.06 -6.61
CA ALA A 305 -9.36 3.68 -6.82
C ALA A 305 -9.63 3.88 -8.31
N VAL A 306 -10.89 4.14 -8.66
CA VAL A 306 -11.27 4.52 -10.04
C VAL A 306 -10.63 5.87 -10.38
N ILE A 307 -9.98 5.93 -11.54
CA ILE A 307 -9.26 7.12 -12.01
C ILE A 307 -10.00 7.66 -13.22
N PRO A 308 -10.55 8.90 -13.17
CA PRO A 308 -11.09 9.54 -14.35
C PRO A 308 -10.01 9.77 -15.42
N VAL A 309 -10.31 9.52 -16.70
CA VAL A 309 -9.38 9.74 -17.81
C VAL A 309 -8.89 11.20 -17.82
N GLU A 310 -9.80 12.12 -17.53
CA GLU A 310 -9.49 13.56 -17.40
C GLU A 310 -8.40 13.83 -16.35
N LEU A 311 -8.41 13.09 -15.22
CA LEU A 311 -7.41 13.28 -14.16
C LEU A 311 -6.00 12.96 -14.67
N VAL A 312 -5.83 11.85 -15.41
CA VAL A 312 -4.53 11.48 -15.98
C VAL A 312 -4.04 12.55 -16.96
N GLY A 313 -4.94 13.05 -17.82
CA GLY A 313 -4.64 14.16 -18.74
C GLY A 313 -4.20 15.43 -18.00
N ARG A 314 -4.92 15.81 -16.95
CA ARG A 314 -4.60 16.98 -16.13
C ARG A 314 -3.30 16.82 -15.34
N MET A 315 -3.00 15.63 -14.83
CA MET A 315 -1.72 15.34 -14.17
C MET A 315 -0.53 15.60 -15.09
N ARG A 316 -0.64 15.23 -16.39
CA ARG A 316 0.39 15.53 -17.39
C ARG A 316 0.43 17.01 -17.77
N ALA A 317 -0.72 17.60 -18.06
CA ALA A 317 -0.80 18.95 -18.62
C ALA A 317 -0.60 20.07 -17.59
N GLU A 318 -1.10 19.90 -16.36
CA GLU A 318 -1.16 20.96 -15.34
C GLU A 318 -0.13 20.76 -14.21
N ILE A 319 0.19 19.50 -13.82
CA ILE A 319 1.24 19.23 -12.82
C ILE A 319 2.60 19.01 -13.50
N GLY A 320 2.62 18.51 -14.76
CA GLY A 320 3.83 18.37 -15.54
C GLY A 320 4.50 16.99 -15.51
N PHE A 321 3.77 15.92 -15.13
CA PHE A 321 4.33 14.58 -15.19
C PHE A 321 4.57 14.09 -16.63
N ASP A 322 5.79 13.66 -16.93
CA ASP A 322 6.12 12.98 -18.20
C ASP A 322 5.38 11.64 -18.28
N THR A 323 5.47 10.85 -17.21
CA THR A 323 4.91 9.49 -17.12
C THR A 323 3.91 9.41 -15.96
N VAL A 324 2.70 8.96 -16.27
CA VAL A 324 1.68 8.59 -15.28
C VAL A 324 1.29 7.15 -15.54
N LEU A 325 1.42 6.29 -14.53
CA LEU A 325 1.08 4.87 -14.62
C LEU A 325 0.09 4.47 -13.54
N THR A 326 -0.67 3.42 -13.83
CA THR A 326 -1.58 2.79 -12.88
C THR A 326 -1.21 1.33 -12.68
N GLY A 327 -1.55 0.79 -11.52
CA GLY A 327 -1.27 -0.59 -11.21
C GLY A 327 -2.25 -1.19 -10.22
N TYR A 328 -2.23 -2.51 -10.14
CA TYR A 328 -3.01 -3.29 -9.20
C TYR A 328 -2.14 -4.30 -8.48
N GLY A 329 -2.45 -4.50 -7.22
CA GLY A 329 -1.84 -5.51 -6.38
C GLY A 329 -2.51 -5.58 -5.02
N LEU A 330 -2.26 -6.67 -4.34
CA LEU A 330 -2.75 -6.94 -2.99
C LEU A 330 -1.61 -7.51 -2.15
N THR A 331 -1.72 -7.42 -0.85
CA THR A 331 -0.68 -7.86 0.08
C THR A 331 -0.38 -9.35 -0.09
N GLU A 332 -1.40 -10.14 -0.36
CA GLU A 332 -1.35 -11.57 -0.62
C GLU A 332 -0.60 -11.94 -1.92
N ALA A 333 -0.39 -10.97 -2.80
CA ALA A 333 0.47 -11.06 -3.98
C ALA A 333 1.69 -10.12 -3.88
N THR A 334 2.25 -9.99 -2.67
CA THR A 334 3.46 -9.19 -2.36
C THR A 334 3.32 -7.69 -2.67
N GLY A 335 2.14 -7.22 -3.10
CA GLY A 335 1.83 -5.79 -3.30
C GLY A 335 1.73 -5.33 -4.74
N VAL A 336 2.09 -6.15 -5.73
CA VAL A 336 1.95 -5.82 -7.16
C VAL A 336 1.69 -7.07 -8.00
N SER A 337 0.69 -6.99 -8.89
CA SER A 337 0.34 -8.06 -9.84
C SER A 337 0.30 -7.55 -11.28
N THR A 338 -0.27 -6.37 -11.51
CA THR A 338 -0.32 -5.74 -12.82
C THR A 338 0.13 -4.29 -12.76
N LEU A 339 0.58 -3.76 -13.89
CA LEU A 339 1.01 -2.38 -14.03
C LEU A 339 0.84 -1.94 -15.49
N CYS A 340 0.43 -0.70 -15.74
CA CYS A 340 0.52 -0.08 -17.06
C CYS A 340 1.98 0.10 -17.46
N ARG A 341 2.21 0.31 -18.74
CA ARG A 341 3.56 0.51 -19.30
C ARG A 341 3.72 1.94 -19.81
N ASP A 342 4.93 2.42 -19.81
CA ASP A 342 5.26 3.64 -20.54
C ASP A 342 4.91 3.44 -22.02
N GLY A 343 4.22 4.44 -22.61
CA GLY A 343 3.68 4.34 -23.95
C GLY A 343 2.26 3.79 -24.07
N ASP A 344 1.64 3.28 -23.00
CA ASP A 344 0.19 3.02 -23.00
C ASP A 344 -0.57 4.36 -23.14
N ASP A 345 -1.67 4.35 -23.90
CA ASP A 345 -2.50 5.53 -24.11
C ASP A 345 -3.26 5.95 -22.84
N LEU A 346 -3.72 7.22 -22.80
CA LEU A 346 -4.40 7.79 -21.63
C LEU A 346 -5.63 7.00 -21.21
N GLU A 347 -6.38 6.45 -22.17
CA GLU A 347 -7.57 5.66 -21.88
C GLU A 347 -7.19 4.33 -21.21
N THR A 348 -6.18 3.64 -21.71
CA THR A 348 -5.64 2.42 -21.10
C THR A 348 -5.15 2.68 -19.68
N ILE A 349 -4.38 3.75 -19.46
CA ILE A 349 -3.87 4.11 -18.13
C ILE A 349 -4.99 4.43 -17.15
N ALA A 350 -6.01 5.14 -17.57
CA ALA A 350 -7.11 5.55 -16.71
C ALA A 350 -8.15 4.46 -16.47
N SER A 351 -8.47 3.67 -17.50
CA SER A 351 -9.56 2.69 -17.44
C SER A 351 -9.11 1.30 -17.01
N THR A 352 -7.80 1.02 -16.98
CA THR A 352 -7.23 -0.28 -16.58
C THR A 352 -6.17 -0.12 -15.51
N SER A 353 -5.80 -1.23 -14.89
CA SER A 353 -4.65 -1.33 -13.99
C SER A 353 -3.44 -2.01 -14.68
N GLY A 354 -3.41 -1.96 -16.01
CA GLY A 354 -2.37 -2.55 -16.81
C GLY A 354 -2.40 -4.08 -16.87
N ARG A 355 -1.32 -4.65 -17.36
CA ARG A 355 -1.13 -6.08 -17.56
C ARG A 355 -0.12 -6.67 -16.59
N ALA A 356 -0.12 -7.98 -16.43
CA ALA A 356 0.74 -8.72 -15.52
C ALA A 356 2.21 -8.29 -15.59
N ILE A 357 2.86 -8.22 -14.44
CA ILE A 357 4.32 -8.02 -14.36
C ILE A 357 5.05 -9.30 -14.79
N PRO A 358 6.34 -9.25 -15.18
CA PRO A 358 7.09 -10.42 -15.63
C PRO A 358 7.04 -11.60 -14.64
N GLY A 359 6.71 -12.79 -15.13
CA GLY A 359 6.66 -14.02 -14.31
C GLY A 359 5.46 -14.13 -13.38
N VAL A 360 4.47 -13.25 -13.52
CA VAL A 360 3.16 -13.34 -12.89
C VAL A 360 2.12 -13.62 -13.98
N ASP A 361 1.19 -14.55 -13.72
CA ASP A 361 0.05 -14.81 -14.58
C ASP A 361 -1.21 -14.35 -13.87
N VAL A 362 -2.00 -13.52 -14.57
CA VAL A 362 -3.27 -12.98 -14.08
C VAL A 362 -4.36 -13.43 -15.04
N ARG A 363 -5.42 -14.02 -14.50
CA ARG A 363 -6.56 -14.51 -15.27
C ARG A 363 -7.86 -13.98 -14.70
N VAL A 364 -8.90 -14.00 -15.53
CA VAL A 364 -10.27 -13.76 -15.12
C VAL A 364 -11.03 -15.05 -15.29
N VAL A 365 -11.71 -15.52 -14.23
CA VAL A 365 -12.37 -16.82 -14.20
C VAL A 365 -13.83 -16.69 -13.79
N ASP A 366 -14.64 -17.66 -14.25
CA ASP A 366 -16.02 -17.84 -13.81
C ASP A 366 -16.12 -18.47 -12.41
N ASP A 367 -17.33 -18.75 -11.95
CA ASP A 367 -17.58 -19.39 -10.64
C ASP A 367 -17.09 -20.85 -10.57
N GLN A 368 -16.85 -21.52 -11.72
CA GLN A 368 -16.26 -22.84 -11.81
C GLN A 368 -14.73 -22.80 -11.88
N GLY A 369 -14.11 -21.61 -11.85
CA GLY A 369 -12.66 -21.44 -11.96
C GLY A 369 -12.11 -21.67 -13.37
N LEU A 370 -12.95 -21.57 -14.39
CA LEU A 370 -12.57 -21.63 -15.80
C LEU A 370 -12.31 -20.23 -16.34
N ASP A 371 -11.28 -20.11 -17.19
CA ASP A 371 -10.93 -18.84 -17.81
C ASP A 371 -12.08 -18.35 -18.71
N VAL A 372 -12.45 -17.07 -18.58
CA VAL A 372 -13.48 -16.44 -19.42
C VAL A 372 -12.85 -15.75 -20.62
N PRO A 373 -13.60 -15.59 -21.75
CA PRO A 373 -13.12 -14.85 -22.90
C PRO A 373 -12.80 -13.38 -22.56
N PRO A 374 -11.85 -12.74 -23.29
CA PRO A 374 -11.59 -11.31 -23.15
C PRO A 374 -12.89 -10.49 -23.28
N GLY A 375 -13.02 -9.47 -22.44
CA GLY A 375 -14.21 -8.63 -22.36
C GLY A 375 -15.32 -9.15 -21.44
N THR A 376 -15.20 -10.38 -20.92
CA THR A 376 -16.16 -10.97 -19.99
C THR A 376 -15.70 -10.73 -18.54
N ALA A 377 -16.66 -10.39 -17.67
CA ALA A 377 -16.39 -10.18 -16.23
C ALA A 377 -16.29 -11.54 -15.50
N GLY A 378 -15.38 -11.60 -14.53
CA GLY A 378 -15.21 -12.75 -13.65
C GLY A 378 -14.28 -12.40 -12.48
N GLU A 379 -13.99 -13.38 -11.62
CA GLU A 379 -13.05 -13.22 -10.51
C GLU A 379 -11.61 -13.16 -11.04
N ILE A 380 -10.84 -12.16 -10.60
CA ILE A 380 -9.42 -12.07 -10.90
C ILE A 380 -8.68 -13.11 -10.06
N VAL A 381 -7.87 -13.94 -10.68
CA VAL A 381 -6.96 -14.89 -10.01
C VAL A 381 -5.53 -14.64 -10.44
N VAL A 382 -4.60 -14.86 -9.51
CA VAL A 382 -3.17 -14.57 -9.71
C VAL A 382 -2.34 -15.82 -9.44
N SER A 383 -1.35 -16.07 -10.29
CA SER A 383 -0.32 -17.10 -10.09
C SER A 383 1.07 -16.52 -10.29
N GLY A 384 2.06 -17.19 -9.75
CA GLY A 384 3.45 -16.83 -9.95
C GLY A 384 4.21 -16.59 -8.65
N TYR A 385 5.41 -16.07 -8.77
CA TYR A 385 6.34 -15.93 -7.67
C TYR A 385 5.93 -14.89 -6.61
N THR A 386 4.98 -14.00 -6.92
CA THR A 386 4.50 -12.95 -6.00
C THR A 386 3.56 -13.46 -4.93
N LEU A 387 3.03 -14.68 -5.06
CA LEU A 387 2.07 -15.22 -4.11
C LEU A 387 2.68 -15.36 -2.72
N MET A 388 1.99 -14.89 -1.68
CA MET A 388 2.39 -15.04 -0.29
C MET A 388 2.67 -16.50 0.08
N LYS A 389 3.48 -16.74 1.11
CA LYS A 389 3.65 -18.11 1.66
C LYS A 389 2.38 -18.64 2.32
N GLY A 390 1.46 -17.77 2.66
CA GLY A 390 0.24 -18.04 3.41
C GLY A 390 0.01 -16.95 4.45
N TYR A 391 -1.09 -17.09 5.19
CA TYR A 391 -1.34 -16.27 6.37
C TYR A 391 -0.63 -16.84 7.59
N PHE A 392 0.02 -15.98 8.34
CA PHE A 392 0.78 -16.36 9.54
C PHE A 392 -0.14 -17.00 10.57
N ASP A 393 0.19 -18.24 10.97
CA ASP A 393 -0.55 -19.05 11.96
C ASP A 393 -2.06 -19.13 11.65
N ASP A 394 -2.41 -19.32 10.35
CA ASP A 394 -3.78 -19.44 9.87
C ASP A 394 -3.84 -20.27 8.57
N ASP A 395 -3.62 -21.59 8.71
CA ASP A 395 -3.61 -22.52 7.58
C ASP A 395 -4.98 -22.67 6.94
N GLY A 396 -6.07 -22.54 7.73
CA GLY A 396 -7.44 -22.59 7.24
C GLY A 396 -7.73 -21.43 6.27
N ALA A 397 -7.46 -20.21 6.69
CA ALA A 397 -7.61 -19.05 5.83
C ALA A 397 -6.67 -19.08 4.62
N THR A 398 -5.48 -19.67 4.78
CA THR A 398 -4.55 -19.86 3.67
C THR A 398 -5.16 -20.78 2.61
N ALA A 399 -5.68 -21.96 3.03
CA ALA A 399 -6.30 -22.90 2.12
C ALA A 399 -7.51 -22.33 1.37
N GLU A 400 -8.36 -21.54 2.05
CA GLU A 400 -9.52 -20.87 1.44
C GLU A 400 -9.14 -19.81 0.39
N THR A 401 -7.93 -19.26 0.49
CA THR A 401 -7.48 -18.16 -0.37
C THR A 401 -6.95 -18.66 -1.72
N PHE A 402 -6.52 -19.91 -1.80
CA PHE A 402 -6.04 -20.51 -3.04
C PHE A 402 -7.07 -21.46 -3.64
N ASP A 403 -7.15 -21.49 -4.96
CA ASP A 403 -7.97 -22.48 -5.66
C ASP A 403 -7.21 -23.83 -5.80
N GLU A 404 -7.89 -24.85 -6.34
CA GLU A 404 -7.33 -26.19 -6.56
C GLU A 404 -6.11 -26.22 -7.49
N LYS A 405 -5.92 -25.18 -8.32
CA LYS A 405 -4.77 -25.00 -9.22
C LYS A 405 -3.63 -24.20 -8.53
N GLY A 406 -3.78 -23.84 -7.24
CA GLY A 406 -2.83 -23.04 -6.49
C GLY A 406 -2.80 -21.55 -6.88
N ARG A 407 -3.85 -21.05 -7.57
CA ARG A 407 -3.98 -19.64 -7.91
C ARG A 407 -4.61 -18.88 -6.74
N LEU A 408 -4.11 -17.70 -6.45
CA LEU A 408 -4.68 -16.80 -5.45
C LEU A 408 -6.03 -16.26 -5.97
N ARG A 409 -7.09 -16.51 -5.24
CA ARG A 409 -8.42 -15.91 -5.44
C ARG A 409 -8.41 -14.53 -4.79
N THR A 410 -8.45 -13.49 -5.61
CA THR A 410 -8.30 -12.11 -5.09
C THR A 410 -9.57 -11.58 -4.44
N GLY A 411 -10.72 -12.16 -4.77
CA GLY A 411 -12.03 -11.64 -4.44
C GLY A 411 -12.36 -10.33 -5.15
N ASP A 412 -11.54 -9.88 -6.09
CA ASP A 412 -11.81 -8.75 -6.95
C ASP A 412 -12.40 -9.24 -8.28
N ILE A 413 -13.44 -8.57 -8.76
CA ILE A 413 -14.07 -8.85 -10.06
C ILE A 413 -13.48 -7.89 -11.09
N GLY A 414 -13.18 -8.40 -12.26
CA GLY A 414 -12.63 -7.59 -13.33
C GLY A 414 -12.88 -8.14 -14.72
N VAL A 415 -12.44 -7.38 -15.69
CA VAL A 415 -12.49 -7.71 -17.11
C VAL A 415 -11.08 -7.60 -17.67
N MET A 416 -10.64 -8.58 -18.43
CA MET A 416 -9.37 -8.55 -19.17
C MET A 416 -9.63 -8.19 -20.63
N ASP A 417 -8.88 -7.26 -21.19
CA ASP A 417 -8.90 -6.95 -22.62
C ASP A 417 -8.04 -7.93 -23.43
N ALA A 418 -8.11 -7.85 -24.76
CA ALA A 418 -7.31 -8.70 -25.66
C ALA A 418 -5.79 -8.48 -25.55
N ARG A 419 -5.34 -7.37 -24.93
CA ARG A 419 -3.93 -7.05 -24.68
C ARG A 419 -3.46 -7.54 -23.30
N GLY A 420 -4.37 -8.14 -22.50
CA GLY A 420 -4.10 -8.61 -21.15
C GLY A 420 -4.18 -7.51 -20.07
N ASN A 421 -4.70 -6.31 -20.38
CA ASN A 421 -4.92 -5.30 -19.36
C ASN A 421 -6.16 -5.63 -18.54
N ILE A 422 -6.05 -5.49 -17.22
CA ILE A 422 -7.14 -5.75 -16.26
C ILE A 422 -7.83 -4.44 -15.92
N ARG A 423 -9.15 -4.42 -16.07
CA ARG A 423 -10.01 -3.40 -15.49
C ARG A 423 -10.76 -4.01 -14.32
N ILE A 424 -10.48 -3.53 -13.11
CA ILE A 424 -11.20 -3.95 -11.91
C ILE A 424 -12.57 -3.29 -11.94
N THR A 425 -13.62 -4.09 -11.87
CA THR A 425 -15.00 -3.59 -11.92
C THR A 425 -15.64 -3.57 -10.55
N ASP A 426 -15.26 -4.50 -9.66
CA ASP A 426 -15.75 -4.52 -8.28
C ASP A 426 -14.98 -5.49 -7.37
N ARG A 427 -15.47 -5.62 -6.13
CA ARG A 427 -15.15 -6.73 -5.24
C ARG A 427 -16.32 -7.70 -5.18
N LYS A 428 -16.06 -9.00 -5.25
CA LYS A 428 -17.07 -10.06 -5.16
C LYS A 428 -18.00 -9.89 -3.95
N LYS A 429 -17.45 -9.42 -2.83
CA LYS A 429 -18.19 -9.14 -1.59
C LYS A 429 -18.96 -7.81 -1.56
N ASP A 430 -18.66 -6.89 -2.46
CA ASP A 430 -19.31 -5.58 -2.55
C ASP A 430 -20.42 -5.57 -3.61
N MET A 431 -20.42 -6.54 -4.54
CA MET A 431 -21.50 -6.82 -5.46
C MET A 431 -22.80 -7.11 -4.69
N PHE A 432 -23.91 -6.61 -5.18
CA PHE A 432 -25.23 -6.88 -4.65
C PHE A 432 -26.18 -7.36 -5.76
N ILE A 433 -27.23 -8.09 -5.39
CA ILE A 433 -28.11 -8.76 -6.35
C ILE A 433 -29.46 -8.07 -6.38
N VAL A 434 -29.77 -7.44 -7.52
CA VAL A 434 -31.04 -6.72 -7.74
C VAL A 434 -31.93 -7.54 -8.65
N GLY A 435 -32.97 -8.17 -8.11
CA GLY A 435 -33.93 -8.97 -8.90
C GLY A 435 -33.26 -10.08 -9.74
N GLY A 436 -32.22 -10.70 -9.20
CA GLY A 436 -31.46 -11.79 -9.88
C GLY A 436 -30.32 -11.29 -10.76
N PHE A 437 -30.08 -10.00 -10.88
CA PHE A 437 -28.97 -9.45 -11.65
C PHE A 437 -27.86 -8.94 -10.73
N ASN A 438 -26.60 -9.29 -11.06
CA ASN A 438 -25.44 -8.78 -10.37
C ASN A 438 -25.25 -7.29 -10.66
N ALA A 439 -25.30 -6.46 -9.63
CA ALA A 439 -25.00 -5.03 -9.69
C ALA A 439 -23.64 -4.78 -9.06
N TYR A 440 -22.77 -4.13 -9.79
CA TYR A 440 -21.39 -3.85 -9.39
C TYR A 440 -21.26 -2.38 -9.00
N PRO A 441 -21.04 -2.07 -7.70
CA PRO A 441 -20.94 -0.70 -7.21
C PRO A 441 -19.99 0.18 -8.02
N ALA A 442 -18.80 -0.30 -8.35
CA ALA A 442 -17.82 0.50 -9.08
C ALA A 442 -18.27 0.90 -10.49
N GLU A 443 -19.05 0.06 -11.16
CA GLU A 443 -19.65 0.40 -12.46
C GLU A 443 -20.67 1.54 -12.32
N ILE A 444 -21.50 1.46 -11.28
CA ILE A 444 -22.51 2.48 -10.98
C ILE A 444 -21.83 3.79 -10.57
N GLU A 445 -20.82 3.71 -9.71
CA GLU A 445 -20.00 4.84 -9.25
C GLU A 445 -19.34 5.57 -10.43
N ALA A 446 -18.79 4.82 -11.39
CA ALA A 446 -18.15 5.38 -12.58
C ALA A 446 -19.14 6.17 -13.45
N VAL A 447 -20.40 5.75 -13.53
CA VAL A 447 -21.44 6.52 -14.23
C VAL A 447 -21.81 7.77 -13.45
N LEU A 448 -22.08 7.65 -12.14
CA LEU A 448 -22.47 8.77 -11.28
C LEU A 448 -21.41 9.87 -11.20
N LEU A 449 -20.13 9.53 -11.25
CA LEU A 449 -19.01 10.49 -11.28
C LEU A 449 -19.01 11.40 -12.54
N ARG A 450 -19.72 11.02 -13.61
CA ARG A 450 -19.88 11.85 -14.82
C ARG A 450 -20.90 13.00 -14.62
N HIS A 451 -21.69 12.94 -13.57
CA HIS A 451 -22.62 14.03 -13.26
C HIS A 451 -21.85 15.26 -12.76
N SER A 452 -22.14 16.43 -13.32
CA SER A 452 -21.41 17.68 -13.06
C SER A 452 -21.41 18.11 -11.59
N GLY A 453 -22.43 17.74 -10.82
CA GLY A 453 -22.56 18.06 -9.40
C GLY A 453 -21.85 17.09 -8.46
N VAL A 454 -21.39 15.91 -8.92
CA VAL A 454 -20.81 14.86 -8.07
C VAL A 454 -19.31 15.02 -7.96
N ALA A 455 -18.80 15.18 -6.73
CA ALA A 455 -17.36 15.19 -6.45
C ALA A 455 -16.84 13.78 -6.11
N GLN A 456 -17.56 13.06 -5.23
CA GLN A 456 -17.25 11.68 -4.86
C GLN A 456 -18.54 10.89 -4.71
N VAL A 457 -18.48 9.59 -4.93
CA VAL A 457 -19.61 8.70 -4.74
C VAL A 457 -19.13 7.31 -4.30
N ALA A 458 -19.92 6.67 -3.45
CA ALA A 458 -19.79 5.26 -3.12
C ALA A 458 -21.16 4.60 -3.10
N VAL A 459 -21.26 3.44 -3.73
CA VAL A 459 -22.52 2.69 -3.82
C VAL A 459 -22.39 1.39 -3.01
N VAL A 460 -23.46 1.06 -2.29
CA VAL A 460 -23.59 -0.19 -1.53
C VAL A 460 -24.95 -0.82 -1.77
N GLY A 461 -25.05 -2.14 -1.64
CA GLY A 461 -26.31 -2.85 -1.58
C GLY A 461 -26.99 -2.65 -0.23
N ALA A 462 -28.30 -2.45 -0.24
CA ALA A 462 -29.17 -2.47 0.92
C ALA A 462 -30.32 -3.44 0.70
N PRO A 463 -30.85 -4.10 1.76
CA PRO A 463 -31.97 -5.03 1.64
C PRO A 463 -33.21 -4.35 1.03
N ASP A 464 -33.94 -5.11 0.18
CA ASP A 464 -35.21 -4.70 -0.41
C ASP A 464 -36.14 -5.92 -0.49
N ASP A 465 -37.37 -5.77 0.03
CA ASP A 465 -38.33 -6.89 0.16
C ASP A 465 -38.73 -7.52 -1.18
N ARG A 466 -38.67 -6.76 -2.27
CA ARG A 466 -39.10 -7.20 -3.59
C ARG A 466 -37.95 -7.68 -4.48
N LEU A 467 -36.80 -7.01 -4.41
CA LEU A 467 -35.68 -7.22 -5.33
C LEU A 467 -34.51 -7.96 -4.69
N GLY A 468 -34.62 -8.30 -3.39
CA GLY A 468 -33.54 -8.86 -2.58
C GLY A 468 -32.60 -7.77 -2.07
N GLU A 469 -31.95 -7.05 -2.96
CA GLU A 469 -31.14 -5.88 -2.65
C GLU A 469 -31.38 -4.76 -3.66
N VAL A 470 -31.06 -3.52 -3.28
CA VAL A 470 -31.05 -2.34 -4.14
C VAL A 470 -29.83 -1.47 -3.88
N GLY A 471 -29.39 -0.73 -4.89
CA GLY A 471 -28.29 0.22 -4.74
C GLY A 471 -28.67 1.46 -3.93
N VAL A 472 -27.80 1.83 -2.98
CA VAL A 472 -27.82 3.12 -2.28
C VAL A 472 -26.53 3.86 -2.59
N ALA A 473 -26.64 5.06 -3.18
CA ALA A 473 -25.50 5.89 -3.54
C ALA A 473 -25.27 6.97 -2.48
N PHE A 474 -24.09 6.96 -1.85
CA PHE A 474 -23.63 8.03 -0.96
C PHE A 474 -22.81 9.02 -1.77
N VAL A 475 -23.25 10.28 -1.84
CA VAL A 475 -22.70 11.28 -2.75
C VAL A 475 -22.16 12.48 -1.99
N VAL A 476 -20.93 12.88 -2.31
CA VAL A 476 -20.34 14.16 -1.89
C VAL A 476 -20.49 15.13 -3.04
N PRO A 477 -21.22 16.24 -2.86
CA PRO A 477 -21.38 17.27 -3.89
C PRO A 477 -20.07 18.01 -4.19
N ARG A 478 -19.91 18.51 -5.41
CA ARG A 478 -18.88 19.52 -5.71
C ARG A 478 -19.16 20.82 -4.96
N ALA A 479 -18.12 21.56 -4.67
CA ALA A 479 -18.24 22.86 -4.01
C ALA A 479 -19.21 23.77 -4.79
N GLY A 480 -20.24 24.30 -4.10
CA GLY A 480 -21.26 25.15 -4.70
C GLY A 480 -22.34 24.43 -5.52
N ALA A 481 -22.26 23.11 -5.69
CA ALA A 481 -23.30 22.35 -6.39
C ALA A 481 -24.41 21.91 -5.41
N ALA A 482 -25.64 22.11 -5.82
CA ALA A 482 -26.82 21.48 -5.20
C ALA A 482 -27.10 20.18 -5.97
N ILE A 483 -27.13 19.05 -5.25
CA ILE A 483 -27.57 17.77 -5.82
C ILE A 483 -28.98 17.50 -5.29
N ASP A 484 -29.93 17.40 -6.20
CA ASP A 484 -31.24 16.82 -5.93
C ASP A 484 -31.17 15.30 -6.13
N GLU A 485 -31.62 14.55 -5.13
CA GLU A 485 -31.53 13.10 -5.11
C GLU A 485 -32.37 12.45 -6.21
N GLN A 486 -33.59 12.99 -6.44
CA GLN A 486 -34.49 12.46 -7.47
C GLN A 486 -34.01 12.80 -8.88
N GLU A 487 -33.44 13.98 -9.06
CA GLU A 487 -32.81 14.39 -10.31
C GLU A 487 -31.64 13.47 -10.65
N LEU A 488 -30.75 13.15 -9.69
CA LEU A 488 -29.62 12.25 -9.92
C LEU A 488 -30.07 10.81 -10.24
N ILE A 489 -31.13 10.33 -9.59
CA ILE A 489 -31.73 9.02 -9.91
C ILE A 489 -32.30 9.03 -11.33
N ALA A 490 -33.04 10.06 -11.71
CA ALA A 490 -33.61 10.21 -13.06
C ALA A 490 -32.50 10.29 -14.11
N TRP A 491 -31.47 11.09 -13.87
CA TRP A 491 -30.29 11.21 -14.72
C TRP A 491 -29.58 9.85 -14.92
N SER A 492 -29.52 9.05 -13.85
CA SER A 492 -28.90 7.71 -13.89
C SER A 492 -29.70 6.74 -14.73
N ARG A 493 -31.04 6.80 -14.71
CA ARG A 493 -31.93 5.92 -15.49
C ARG A 493 -31.72 6.02 -17.00
N GLU A 494 -31.30 7.17 -17.47
CA GLU A 494 -31.02 7.38 -18.89
C GLU A 494 -29.67 6.79 -19.32
N ARG A 495 -28.79 6.41 -18.35
CA ARG A 495 -27.38 6.10 -18.62
C ARG A 495 -26.95 4.71 -18.18
N MET A 496 -27.79 3.99 -17.45
CA MET A 496 -27.51 2.63 -17.02
C MET A 496 -28.78 1.78 -16.97
N ALA A 497 -28.62 0.46 -17.01
CA ALA A 497 -29.71 -0.48 -16.89
C ALA A 497 -30.46 -0.30 -15.56
N ASN A 498 -31.78 -0.48 -15.56
CA ASN A 498 -32.65 -0.16 -14.42
C ASN A 498 -32.26 -0.87 -13.11
N TYR A 499 -31.71 -2.08 -13.17
CA TYR A 499 -31.26 -2.81 -11.99
C TYR A 499 -29.98 -2.20 -11.36
N LYS A 500 -29.21 -1.42 -12.13
CA LYS A 500 -28.01 -0.68 -11.67
C LYS A 500 -28.34 0.69 -11.07
N VAL A 501 -29.53 1.23 -11.39
CA VAL A 501 -29.92 2.55 -10.91
C VAL A 501 -30.10 2.54 -9.39
N PRO A 502 -29.39 3.37 -8.63
CA PRO A 502 -29.59 3.47 -7.19
C PRO A 502 -31.05 3.83 -6.88
N ARG A 503 -31.63 3.16 -5.91
CA ARG A 503 -33.00 3.46 -5.45
C ARG A 503 -33.03 4.60 -4.47
N ARG A 504 -31.90 4.90 -3.86
CA ARG A 504 -31.71 6.01 -2.92
C ARG A 504 -30.37 6.68 -3.19
N VAL A 505 -30.36 7.98 -3.03
CA VAL A 505 -29.16 8.81 -3.00
C VAL A 505 -29.10 9.48 -1.63
N VAL A 506 -27.98 9.36 -0.95
CA VAL A 506 -27.74 9.97 0.36
C VAL A 506 -26.61 10.97 0.21
N ARG A 507 -26.90 12.24 0.46
CA ARG A 507 -25.88 13.27 0.45
C ARG A 507 -25.07 13.22 1.74
N VAL A 508 -23.74 13.24 1.61
CA VAL A 508 -22.80 13.26 2.74
C VAL A 508 -21.73 14.34 2.52
N ASP A 509 -21.18 14.86 3.61
CA ASP A 509 -20.09 15.85 3.53
C ASP A 509 -18.75 15.19 3.17
N ALA A 510 -18.55 13.93 3.58
CA ALA A 510 -17.37 13.13 3.25
C ALA A 510 -17.69 11.63 3.28
N LEU A 511 -17.04 10.85 2.44
CA LEU A 511 -17.09 9.39 2.51
C LEU A 511 -16.18 8.88 3.63
N PRO A 512 -16.62 7.88 4.43
CA PRO A 512 -15.75 7.26 5.42
C PRO A 512 -14.61 6.50 4.72
N THR A 513 -13.36 6.83 5.05
CA THR A 513 -12.17 6.21 4.45
C THR A 513 -11.25 5.62 5.50
N ASN A 514 -10.44 4.64 5.09
CA ASN A 514 -9.32 4.14 5.89
C ASN A 514 -8.08 5.04 5.74
N ALA A 515 -6.98 4.62 6.38
CA ALA A 515 -5.69 5.33 6.37
C ALA A 515 -5.06 5.51 4.97
N THR A 516 -5.43 4.65 4.03
CA THR A 516 -4.91 4.68 2.65
C THR A 516 -5.85 5.42 1.69
N GLY A 517 -6.93 6.07 2.22
CA GLY A 517 -7.93 6.77 1.42
C GLY A 517 -8.99 5.86 0.80
N LYS A 518 -9.00 4.55 1.13
CA LYS A 518 -10.00 3.61 0.63
C LYS A 518 -11.32 3.77 1.38
N VAL A 519 -12.44 3.87 0.64
CA VAL A 519 -13.78 3.97 1.20
C VAL A 519 -14.14 2.71 2.01
N LEU A 520 -14.68 2.93 3.21
CA LEU A 520 -15.12 1.90 4.14
C LEU A 520 -16.60 1.55 3.87
N LYS A 521 -16.86 0.77 2.80
CA LYS A 521 -18.21 0.40 2.36
C LYS A 521 -19.03 -0.32 3.45
N TYR A 522 -18.39 -1.02 4.39
CA TYR A 522 -19.12 -1.64 5.50
C TYR A 522 -19.85 -0.61 6.38
N ARG A 523 -19.23 0.55 6.65
CA ARG A 523 -19.89 1.64 7.37
C ARG A 523 -21.05 2.25 6.59
N LEU A 524 -20.90 2.36 5.27
CA LEU A 524 -21.98 2.84 4.41
C LEU A 524 -23.15 1.85 4.38
N ARG A 525 -22.90 0.53 4.45
CA ARG A 525 -23.97 -0.48 4.56
C ARG A 525 -24.72 -0.38 5.89
N GLU A 526 -24.03 -0.09 6.99
CA GLU A 526 -24.68 0.18 8.29
C GLU A 526 -25.61 1.40 8.16
N LEU A 527 -25.11 2.53 7.65
CA LEU A 527 -25.90 3.73 7.43
C LEU A 527 -27.08 3.51 6.45
N ALA A 528 -26.90 2.68 5.43
CA ALA A 528 -27.96 2.36 4.48
C ALA A 528 -29.11 1.55 5.11
N ARG A 529 -28.83 0.74 6.12
CA ARG A 529 -29.83 -0.03 6.90
C ARG A 529 -30.59 0.83 7.90
N ASP A 530 -29.86 1.72 8.61
CA ASP A 530 -30.47 2.57 9.64
C ASP A 530 -31.40 3.65 9.07
N SER A 531 -31.35 3.89 7.79
CA SER A 531 -32.16 4.88 7.09
C SER A 531 -33.40 4.26 6.40
N THR A 532 -33.68 2.98 6.65
CA THR A 532 -34.90 2.29 6.23
C THR A 532 -35.92 2.35 7.36
#